data_f7f0efab1ccb8a4c08b290de9c615f38
#
_entry.id   f7f0efab1ccb8a4c08b290de9c615f38
#
_cell.length_a   1.000
_cell.length_b   1.000
_cell.length_c   1.000
_cell.angle_alpha   90.00
_cell.angle_beta   90.00
_cell.angle_gamma   90.00
#
_symmetry.space_group_name_H-M   'P 1'
#
loop_
_entity.id
_entity.type
_entity.pdbx_description
1 polymer ?
#
loop_
_entity_poly.entity_id
_entity_poly.type
_entity_poly.pdbx_seq_one_letter_code
_entity_poly.pdbx_strand_id
1 'polypeptide(L)'
;SERLGVFHKDSKDFAIDPDDKTFLAHKFMKLLPPTFEIGKLVNGKVVNTQRIYRLPSDTKAKKFEYTCKRKGKIIELLPSTQSIIAGDRLILNNVEPAIADPIELTQHCRLIAVFTELLRHWSVKGSRDEAHLRLAGALVRDADVDLDVAKKYVEHLCYLTNDTEIKNRTDKLEYQKQQWENNQDVAGINSLA
;
A
#
# COMPACT_ATOMS: atom_id res chain seq x y z
N SER A 1 19.79 23.57 9.00
CA SER A 1 20.03 22.29 9.69
C SER A 1 20.71 21.34 8.72
N GLU A 2 21.78 20.70 9.15
CA GLU A 2 22.43 19.66 8.37
C GLU A 2 21.47 18.49 8.16
N ARG A 3 21.45 17.94 6.94
CA ARG A 3 20.68 16.75 6.60
C ARG A 3 21.63 15.56 6.48
N LEU A 4 21.40 14.54 7.27
CA LEU A 4 22.09 13.26 7.18
C LEU A 4 21.26 12.30 6.33
N GLY A 5 21.89 11.67 5.36
CA GLY A 5 21.24 10.69 4.48
C GLY A 5 22.02 9.37 4.43
N VAL A 6 21.30 8.30 4.18
CA VAL A 6 21.85 6.96 3.94
C VAL A 6 21.70 6.61 2.46
N PHE A 7 22.80 6.22 1.81
CA PHE A 7 22.76 5.69 0.44
C PHE A 7 22.46 4.19 0.46
N HIS A 8 21.46 3.78 -0.30
CA HIS A 8 21.06 2.37 -0.38
C HIS A 8 21.80 1.57 -1.45
N LYS A 9 22.61 2.24 -2.31
CA LYS A 9 23.27 1.60 -3.44
C LYS A 9 24.16 0.42 -3.07
N ASP A 10 24.89 0.55 -1.96
CA ASP A 10 25.87 -0.45 -1.53
C ASP A 10 25.36 -1.31 -0.34
N SER A 11 24.23 -0.97 0.27
CA SER A 11 23.70 -1.63 1.46
C SER A 11 22.70 -2.74 1.17
N LYS A 12 22.29 -2.96 -0.08
CA LYS A 12 21.14 -3.79 -0.48
C LYS A 12 19.82 -3.34 0.15
N ASP A 13 19.76 -2.18 0.77
CA ASP A 13 18.55 -1.63 1.31
C ASP A 13 17.77 -0.90 0.22
N PHE A 14 16.46 -0.87 0.35
CA PHE A 14 15.58 -0.14 -0.54
C PHE A 14 14.44 0.51 0.26
N ALA A 15 13.91 1.59 -0.29
CA ALA A 15 12.89 2.37 0.39
C ALA A 15 11.54 2.30 -0.32
N ILE A 16 10.46 2.26 0.44
CA ILE A 16 9.11 2.56 -0.03
C ILE A 16 8.79 3.98 0.43
N ASP A 17 8.49 4.85 -0.53
CA ASP A 17 8.22 6.28 -0.32
C ASP A 17 6.81 6.65 -0.82
N PRO A 18 5.87 6.98 0.09
CA PRO A 18 4.58 7.53 -0.29
C PRO A 18 4.75 9.01 -0.62
N ASP A 19 4.70 9.38 -1.88
CA ASP A 19 4.86 10.74 -2.40
C ASP A 19 3.52 11.44 -2.71
N ASP A 20 2.45 10.95 -2.08
CA ASP A 20 1.10 11.49 -2.24
C ASP A 20 0.91 12.80 -1.48
N LYS A 21 0.75 13.91 -2.21
CA LYS A 21 0.53 15.26 -1.65
C LYS A 21 -0.73 15.38 -0.79
N THR A 22 -1.69 14.47 -0.95
CA THR A 22 -2.92 14.44 -0.14
C THR A 22 -2.78 13.62 1.15
N PHE A 23 -1.63 13.00 1.36
CA PHE A 23 -1.34 12.12 2.50
C PHE A 23 -2.26 10.91 2.65
N LEU A 24 -3.04 10.55 1.64
CA LEU A 24 -3.92 9.38 1.71
C LEU A 24 -3.14 8.07 1.61
N ALA A 25 -2.10 8.01 0.75
CA ALA A 25 -1.22 6.85 0.65
C ALA A 25 -0.55 6.51 1.99
N HIS A 26 -0.19 7.53 2.77
CA HIS A 26 0.43 7.37 4.09
C HIS A 26 -0.46 6.61 5.07
N LYS A 27 -1.78 6.67 4.91
CA LYS A 27 -2.73 5.94 5.75
C LYS A 27 -2.62 4.42 5.58
N PHE A 28 -2.19 3.95 4.41
CA PHE A 28 -2.02 2.54 4.09
C PHE A 28 -0.62 2.00 4.38
N MET A 29 0.36 2.86 4.65
CA MET A 29 1.75 2.43 4.95
C MET A 29 1.84 1.47 6.12
N LYS A 30 0.94 1.57 7.10
CA LYS A 30 0.91 0.67 8.26
C LYS A 30 0.55 -0.79 7.93
N LEU A 31 0.02 -1.05 6.73
CA LEU A 31 -0.28 -2.41 6.25
C LEU A 31 0.96 -3.13 5.69
N LEU A 32 2.04 -2.40 5.45
CA LEU A 32 3.32 -2.98 5.09
C LEU A 32 3.93 -3.71 6.30
N PRO A 33 4.74 -4.76 6.07
CA PRO A 33 5.48 -5.41 7.15
C PRO A 33 6.29 -4.41 7.99
N PRO A 34 6.41 -4.60 9.31
CA PRO A 34 7.19 -3.72 10.17
C PRO A 34 8.67 -3.74 9.79
N THR A 35 9.31 -2.58 9.78
CA THR A 35 10.72 -2.39 9.44
C THR A 35 11.23 -1.07 10.01
N PHE A 36 12.42 -0.62 9.61
CA PHE A 36 12.91 0.73 9.90
C PHE A 36 12.01 1.78 9.26
N GLU A 37 11.57 2.76 10.03
CA GLU A 37 10.61 3.77 9.58
C GLU A 37 11.11 5.18 9.83
N ILE A 38 10.95 6.02 8.81
CA ILE A 38 11.23 7.45 8.86
C ILE A 38 9.93 8.23 8.69
N GLY A 39 9.78 9.28 9.47
CA GLY A 39 8.64 10.19 9.38
C GLY A 39 9.05 11.66 9.41
N LYS A 40 8.06 12.50 9.39
CA LYS A 40 8.19 13.95 9.61
C LYS A 40 6.94 14.52 10.28
N LEU A 41 7.06 15.69 10.84
CA LEU A 41 5.92 16.49 11.29
C LEU A 41 5.30 17.24 10.12
N VAL A 42 4.00 17.06 9.93
CA VAL A 42 3.22 17.81 8.95
C VAL A 42 1.99 18.34 9.66
N ASN A 43 1.88 19.67 9.77
CA ASN A 43 0.78 20.33 10.49
C ASN A 43 0.55 19.75 11.91
N GLY A 44 1.64 19.53 12.65
CA GLY A 44 1.60 19.00 14.02
C GLY A 44 1.29 17.49 14.13
N LYS A 45 1.14 16.79 13.01
CA LYS A 45 0.93 15.32 12.99
C LYS A 45 2.16 14.61 12.47
N VAL A 46 2.50 13.50 13.09
CA VAL A 46 3.56 12.62 12.61
C VAL A 46 3.04 11.84 11.40
N VAL A 47 3.78 11.90 10.30
CA VAL A 47 3.48 11.18 9.06
C VAL A 47 4.67 10.29 8.73
N ASN A 48 4.42 9.00 8.49
CA ASN A 48 5.44 8.10 7.95
C ASN A 48 5.78 8.54 6.52
N THR A 49 7.06 8.73 6.23
CA THR A 49 7.51 9.18 4.91
C THR A 49 8.30 8.12 4.17
N GLN A 50 8.90 7.16 4.87
CA GLN A 50 9.62 6.06 4.24
C GLN A 50 9.62 4.82 5.13
N ARG A 51 9.59 3.65 4.49
CA ARG A 51 9.93 2.37 5.10
C ARG A 51 11.11 1.77 4.37
N ILE A 52 12.13 1.36 5.13
CA ILE A 52 13.37 0.84 4.58
C ILE A 52 13.43 -0.66 4.84
N TYR A 53 13.65 -1.43 3.78
CA TYR A 53 13.78 -2.89 3.80
C TYR A 53 15.13 -3.30 3.23
N ARG A 54 15.55 -4.51 3.55
CA ARG A 54 16.76 -5.14 3.00
C ARG A 54 16.40 -6.24 2.00
N LEU A 55 17.10 -6.28 0.88
CA LEU A 55 16.93 -7.35 -0.10
C LEU A 55 17.54 -8.66 0.43
N PRO A 56 16.93 -9.83 0.13
CA PRO A 56 17.60 -11.10 0.23
C PRO A 56 18.92 -11.12 -0.57
N SER A 57 19.89 -11.97 -0.16
CA SER A 57 21.31 -11.92 -0.61
C SER A 57 21.49 -11.84 -2.12
N ASP A 58 20.71 -12.55 -2.91
CA ASP A 58 20.90 -12.70 -4.36
C ASP A 58 19.77 -12.07 -5.20
N THR A 59 19.02 -11.17 -4.58
CA THR A 59 17.85 -10.53 -5.20
C THR A 59 18.17 -9.10 -5.63
N LYS A 60 17.53 -8.64 -6.71
CA LYS A 60 17.56 -7.25 -7.16
C LYS A 60 16.15 -6.68 -7.16
N ALA A 61 15.94 -5.56 -6.50
CA ALA A 61 14.71 -4.80 -6.64
C ALA A 61 14.74 -3.98 -7.93
N LYS A 62 13.61 -3.89 -8.61
CA LYS A 62 13.38 -2.94 -9.70
C LYS A 62 12.66 -1.72 -9.15
N LYS A 63 12.98 -0.55 -9.69
CA LYS A 63 12.19 0.65 -9.39
C LYS A 63 10.74 0.39 -9.78
N PHE A 64 9.83 0.71 -8.87
CA PHE A 64 8.40 0.78 -9.13
C PHE A 64 7.92 2.19 -8.79
N GLU A 65 7.04 2.72 -9.62
CA GLU A 65 6.42 4.03 -9.41
C GLU A 65 4.97 3.97 -9.89
N TYR A 66 4.06 4.45 -9.07
CA TYR A 66 2.69 4.68 -9.48
C TYR A 66 2.38 6.18 -9.48
N THR A 67 1.96 6.67 -10.64
CA THR A 67 1.61 8.07 -10.87
C THR A 67 0.18 8.18 -11.37
N CYS A 68 -0.66 8.89 -10.63
CA CYS A 68 -1.98 9.27 -11.11
C CYS A 68 -1.87 10.48 -12.04
N LYS A 69 -2.45 10.41 -13.24
CA LYS A 69 -2.40 11.47 -14.25
C LYS A 69 -2.83 12.85 -13.71
N ARG A 70 -3.81 12.89 -12.80
CA ARG A 70 -4.38 14.14 -12.26
C ARG A 70 -3.75 14.59 -10.93
N LYS A 71 -3.14 13.69 -10.18
CA LYS A 71 -2.70 13.93 -8.79
C LYS A 71 -1.19 13.81 -8.59
N GLY A 72 -0.48 13.38 -9.63
CA GLY A 72 0.96 13.15 -9.57
C GLY A 72 1.30 11.80 -8.91
N LYS A 73 2.51 11.69 -8.44
CA LYS A 73 3.05 10.49 -7.86
C LYS A 73 2.32 10.12 -6.56
N ILE A 74 2.07 8.84 -6.35
CA ILE A 74 1.39 8.31 -5.16
C ILE A 74 2.36 7.55 -4.28
N ILE A 75 3.14 6.62 -4.86
CA ILE A 75 4.06 5.77 -4.12
C ILE A 75 5.20 5.31 -5.03
N GLU A 76 6.37 5.14 -4.46
CA GLU A 76 7.56 4.61 -5.12
C GLU A 76 8.20 3.50 -4.30
N LEU A 77 8.81 2.53 -4.99
CA LEU A 77 9.80 1.62 -4.46
C LEU A 77 11.15 2.00 -5.08
N LEU A 78 12.11 2.35 -4.26
CA LEU A 78 13.37 2.98 -4.65
C LEU A 78 14.55 2.09 -4.24
N PRO A 79 15.10 1.26 -5.16
CA PRO A 79 16.17 0.32 -4.86
C PRO A 79 17.57 0.93 -4.77
N SER A 80 17.75 2.16 -5.22
CA SER A 80 19.06 2.82 -5.29
C SER A 80 18.90 4.32 -5.06
N THR A 81 18.58 4.70 -3.83
CA THR A 81 18.30 6.09 -3.48
C THR A 81 19.00 6.47 -2.19
N GLN A 82 18.84 7.71 -1.81
CA GLN A 82 19.24 8.23 -0.52
C GLN A 82 18.00 8.50 0.34
N SER A 83 17.99 7.94 1.54
CA SER A 83 17.01 8.31 2.57
C SER A 83 17.60 9.36 3.50
N ILE A 84 16.86 10.43 3.75
CA ILE A 84 17.24 11.45 4.73
C ILE A 84 16.72 10.99 6.09
N ILE A 85 17.62 10.78 7.04
CA ILE A 85 17.31 10.23 8.38
C ILE A 85 17.44 11.27 9.51
N ALA A 86 17.92 12.47 9.21
CA ALA A 86 18.08 13.54 10.20
C ALA A 86 17.63 14.89 9.63
N GLY A 87 17.64 15.94 10.46
CA GLY A 87 17.16 17.27 10.14
C GLY A 87 15.69 17.42 10.55
N ASP A 88 14.80 17.56 9.60
CA ASP A 88 13.33 17.63 9.81
C ASP A 88 12.66 16.26 9.87
N ARG A 89 13.45 15.18 9.92
CA ARG A 89 12.97 13.79 9.95
C ARG A 89 12.96 13.24 11.35
N LEU A 90 12.06 12.30 11.57
CA LEU A 90 11.88 11.56 12.80
C LEU A 90 12.09 10.08 12.52
N ILE A 91 12.86 9.40 13.37
CA ILE A 91 12.90 7.93 13.34
C ILE A 91 11.66 7.46 14.11
N LEU A 92 10.74 6.80 13.42
CA LEU A 92 9.49 6.31 14.00
C LEU A 92 9.65 4.88 14.54
N ASN A 93 10.46 4.07 13.87
CA ASN A 93 10.80 2.73 14.31
C ASN A 93 12.29 2.49 14.05
N ASN A 94 13.06 2.38 15.15
CA ASN A 94 14.51 2.20 15.10
C ASN A 94 14.88 0.72 15.25
N VAL A 95 14.58 -0.06 14.24
CA VAL A 95 14.93 -1.47 14.13
C VAL A 95 15.81 -1.69 12.90
N GLU A 96 16.51 -2.81 12.84
CA GLU A 96 17.20 -3.20 11.60
C GLU A 96 16.19 -3.32 10.44
N PRO A 97 16.56 -2.89 9.20
CA PRO A 97 15.73 -3.11 8.04
C PRO A 97 15.36 -4.58 7.87
N ALA A 98 14.06 -4.88 7.86
CA ALA A 98 13.57 -6.23 7.68
C ALA A 98 13.93 -6.75 6.29
N ILE A 99 14.33 -8.02 6.21
CA ILE A 99 14.53 -8.71 4.92
C ILE A 99 13.15 -8.95 4.32
N ALA A 100 12.94 -8.50 3.09
CA ALA A 100 11.65 -8.65 2.41
C ALA A 100 11.81 -8.93 0.92
N ASP A 101 10.87 -9.70 0.37
CA ASP A 101 10.80 -9.96 -1.07
C ASP A 101 10.34 -8.69 -1.80
N PRO A 102 11.13 -8.18 -2.76
CA PRO A 102 10.76 -7.01 -3.53
C PRO A 102 9.53 -7.23 -4.42
N ILE A 103 9.19 -8.46 -4.78
CA ILE A 103 7.98 -8.78 -5.54
C ILE A 103 6.75 -8.57 -4.65
N GLU A 104 6.77 -9.13 -3.45
CA GLU A 104 5.70 -8.95 -2.45
C GLU A 104 5.51 -7.47 -2.12
N LEU A 105 6.60 -6.75 -1.84
CA LEU A 105 6.50 -5.31 -1.55
C LEU A 105 6.04 -4.48 -2.74
N THR A 106 6.37 -4.88 -3.98
CA THR A 106 5.82 -4.24 -5.18
C THR A 106 4.31 -4.45 -5.27
N GLN A 107 3.81 -5.64 -4.92
CA GLN A 107 2.37 -5.90 -4.83
C GLN A 107 1.70 -5.00 -3.77
N HIS A 108 2.29 -4.88 -2.60
CA HIS A 108 1.81 -3.93 -1.58
C HIS A 108 1.81 -2.48 -2.08
N CYS A 109 2.84 -2.04 -2.80
CA CYS A 109 2.86 -0.69 -3.39
C CYS A 109 1.70 -0.49 -4.40
N ARG A 110 1.39 -1.50 -5.22
CA ARG A 110 0.24 -1.46 -6.12
C ARG A 110 -1.08 -1.36 -5.36
N LEU A 111 -1.25 -2.16 -4.30
CA LEU A 111 -2.43 -2.09 -3.45
C LEU A 111 -2.57 -0.73 -2.78
N ILE A 112 -1.50 -0.18 -2.20
CA ILE A 112 -1.51 1.17 -1.61
C ILE A 112 -1.96 2.21 -2.65
N ALA A 113 -1.44 2.14 -3.88
CA ALA A 113 -1.83 3.05 -4.94
C ALA A 113 -3.33 2.93 -5.29
N VAL A 114 -3.82 1.71 -5.51
CA VAL A 114 -5.23 1.43 -5.83
C VAL A 114 -6.15 1.88 -4.70
N PHE A 115 -5.86 1.49 -3.45
CA PHE A 115 -6.69 1.86 -2.30
C PHE A 115 -6.63 3.36 -1.98
N THR A 116 -5.53 4.03 -2.31
CA THR A 116 -5.44 5.50 -2.24
C THR A 116 -6.41 6.15 -3.22
N GLU A 117 -6.47 5.68 -4.48
CA GLU A 117 -7.43 6.19 -5.46
C GLU A 117 -8.87 5.84 -5.07
N LEU A 118 -9.12 4.62 -4.62
CA LEU A 118 -10.44 4.23 -4.11
C LEU A 118 -10.88 5.14 -2.95
N LEU A 119 -10.01 5.42 -1.99
CA LEU A 119 -10.35 6.29 -0.85
C LEU A 119 -10.70 7.72 -1.28
N ARG A 120 -10.08 8.22 -2.36
CA ARG A 120 -10.41 9.54 -2.93
C ARG A 120 -11.82 9.61 -3.52
N HIS A 121 -12.28 8.50 -4.07
CA HIS A 121 -13.51 8.41 -4.85
C HIS A 121 -14.49 7.40 -4.26
N TRP A 122 -14.34 7.09 -2.95
CA TRP A 122 -15.11 6.02 -2.36
C TRP A 122 -16.60 6.26 -2.39
N SER A 123 -17.32 5.19 -2.66
CA SER A 123 -18.77 5.19 -2.82
C SER A 123 -19.53 5.75 -1.61
N VAL A 124 -20.60 6.48 -1.86
CA VAL A 124 -21.50 6.97 -0.83
C VAL A 124 -22.24 5.82 -0.15
N LYS A 125 -22.76 6.08 1.05
CA LYS A 125 -23.58 5.10 1.77
C LYS A 125 -24.79 4.70 0.88
N GLY A 126 -25.00 3.39 0.72
CA GLY A 126 -26.05 2.82 -0.14
C GLY A 126 -25.51 2.12 -1.40
N SER A 127 -24.38 2.57 -1.97
CA SER A 127 -23.74 1.91 -3.11
C SER A 127 -22.46 1.13 -2.75
N ARG A 128 -22.07 1.14 -1.47
CA ARG A 128 -20.84 0.50 -0.98
C ARG A 128 -20.87 -1.02 -1.15
N ASP A 129 -22.03 -1.63 -1.05
CA ASP A 129 -22.17 -3.08 -1.13
C ASP A 129 -21.73 -3.62 -2.50
N GLU A 130 -22.21 -3.00 -3.56
CA GLU A 130 -21.85 -3.34 -4.92
C GLU A 130 -20.38 -2.99 -5.21
N ALA A 131 -19.91 -1.82 -4.74
CA ALA A 131 -18.52 -1.42 -4.89
C ALA A 131 -17.56 -2.42 -4.25
N HIS A 132 -17.87 -2.92 -3.05
CA HIS A 132 -17.07 -3.97 -2.40
C HIS A 132 -17.12 -5.31 -3.14
N LEU A 133 -18.26 -5.69 -3.71
CA LEU A 133 -18.37 -6.93 -4.49
C LEU A 133 -17.46 -6.88 -5.72
N ARG A 134 -17.50 -5.77 -6.46
CA ARG A 134 -16.64 -5.56 -7.63
C ARG A 134 -15.16 -5.47 -7.25
N LEU A 135 -14.84 -4.78 -6.15
CA LEU A 135 -13.49 -4.70 -5.63
C LEU A 135 -12.96 -6.09 -5.25
N ALA A 136 -13.78 -6.89 -4.57
CA ALA A 136 -13.40 -8.26 -4.17
C ALA A 136 -13.05 -9.11 -5.39
N GLY A 137 -13.87 -9.08 -6.44
CA GLY A 137 -13.58 -9.81 -7.68
C GLY A 137 -12.33 -9.31 -8.39
N ALA A 138 -12.12 -7.99 -8.42
CA ALA A 138 -10.91 -7.40 -9.01
C ALA A 138 -9.63 -7.82 -8.25
N LEU A 139 -9.67 -7.88 -6.93
CA LEU A 139 -8.53 -8.32 -6.11
C LEU A 139 -8.23 -9.80 -6.29
N VAL A 140 -9.25 -10.65 -6.31
CA VAL A 140 -9.11 -12.10 -6.38
C VAL A 140 -8.76 -12.57 -7.81
N ARG A 141 -9.52 -12.13 -8.82
CA ARG A 141 -9.38 -12.60 -10.19
C ARG A 141 -8.33 -11.85 -10.99
N ASP A 142 -8.38 -10.52 -10.95
CA ASP A 142 -7.60 -9.71 -11.89
C ASP A 142 -6.21 -9.37 -11.34
N ALA A 143 -6.06 -9.27 -10.03
CA ALA A 143 -4.81 -8.91 -9.37
C ALA A 143 -4.14 -10.08 -8.63
N ASP A 144 -4.81 -11.24 -8.51
CA ASP A 144 -4.32 -12.45 -7.83
C ASP A 144 -3.67 -12.14 -6.46
N VAL A 145 -4.39 -11.34 -5.67
CA VAL A 145 -3.93 -10.93 -4.35
C VAL A 145 -4.22 -12.04 -3.34
N ASP A 146 -3.25 -12.34 -2.50
CA ASP A 146 -3.47 -13.22 -1.36
C ASP A 146 -4.67 -12.79 -0.53
N LEU A 147 -5.52 -13.74 -0.12
CA LEU A 147 -6.79 -13.45 0.53
C LEU A 147 -6.63 -12.69 1.84
N ASP A 148 -5.64 -13.06 2.65
CA ASP A 148 -5.41 -12.42 3.95
C ASP A 148 -4.86 -11.00 3.77
N VAL A 149 -4.03 -10.80 2.74
CA VAL A 149 -3.57 -9.45 2.34
C VAL A 149 -4.76 -8.62 1.87
N ALA A 150 -5.59 -9.16 0.97
CA ALA A 150 -6.79 -8.45 0.47
C ALA A 150 -7.73 -8.04 1.60
N LYS A 151 -8.01 -8.95 2.56
CA LYS A 151 -8.83 -8.67 3.75
C LYS A 151 -8.29 -7.50 4.54
N LYS A 152 -6.99 -7.48 4.86
CA LYS A 152 -6.36 -6.37 5.61
C LYS A 152 -6.57 -5.01 4.93
N TYR A 153 -6.46 -4.96 3.60
CA TYR A 153 -6.66 -3.70 2.86
C TYR A 153 -8.14 -3.29 2.85
N VAL A 154 -9.07 -4.22 2.67
CA VAL A 154 -10.52 -3.95 2.70
C VAL A 154 -10.97 -3.51 4.10
N GLU A 155 -10.56 -4.20 5.16
CA GLU A 155 -10.82 -3.82 6.55
C GLU A 155 -10.33 -2.40 6.84
N HIS A 156 -9.11 -2.09 6.38
CA HIS A 156 -8.56 -0.77 6.59
C HIS A 156 -9.29 0.32 5.81
N LEU A 157 -9.75 0.04 4.58
CA LEU A 157 -10.61 0.94 3.82
C LEU A 157 -11.93 1.18 4.57
N CYS A 158 -12.57 0.13 5.09
CA CYS A 158 -13.78 0.25 5.91
C CYS A 158 -13.55 1.16 7.13
N TYR A 159 -12.44 0.96 7.85
CA TYR A 159 -12.06 1.82 8.96
C TYR A 159 -11.93 3.29 8.55
N LEU A 160 -11.23 3.57 7.45
CA LEU A 160 -11.00 4.93 6.96
C LEU A 160 -12.27 5.63 6.45
N THR A 161 -13.27 4.86 6.04
CA THR A 161 -14.54 5.35 5.47
C THR A 161 -15.72 5.25 6.44
N ASN A 162 -15.45 4.89 7.70
CA ASN A 162 -16.47 4.63 8.72
C ASN A 162 -17.57 3.65 8.24
N ASP A 163 -17.15 2.60 7.51
CA ASP A 163 -18.04 1.49 7.14
C ASP A 163 -18.04 0.45 8.27
N THR A 164 -19.16 0.26 8.92
CA THR A 164 -19.31 -0.64 10.07
C THR A 164 -19.58 -2.09 9.68
N GLU A 165 -19.81 -2.35 8.38
CA GLU A 165 -20.13 -3.69 7.88
C GLU A 165 -18.89 -4.50 7.47
N ILE A 166 -17.81 -4.38 8.23
CA ILE A 166 -16.48 -4.94 7.90
C ILE A 166 -16.58 -6.42 7.53
N LYS A 167 -17.27 -7.22 8.38
CA LYS A 167 -17.41 -8.66 8.13
C LYS A 167 -18.09 -8.94 6.79
N ASN A 168 -19.18 -8.26 6.49
CA ASN A 168 -19.88 -8.40 5.21
C ASN A 168 -18.95 -8.05 4.02
N ARG A 169 -18.08 -7.03 4.16
CA ARG A 169 -17.15 -6.63 3.12
C ARG A 169 -16.04 -7.66 2.88
N THR A 170 -15.51 -8.25 3.95
CA THR A 170 -14.49 -9.31 3.84
C THR A 170 -15.06 -10.64 3.39
N ASP A 171 -16.28 -11.00 3.81
CA ASP A 171 -16.98 -12.22 3.34
C ASP A 171 -17.16 -12.22 1.81
N LYS A 172 -17.27 -11.04 1.17
CA LYS A 172 -17.32 -10.93 -0.30
C LYS A 172 -16.02 -11.37 -0.98
N LEU A 173 -14.86 -11.18 -0.35
CA LEU A 173 -13.59 -11.69 -0.87
C LEU A 173 -13.58 -13.21 -0.90
N GLU A 174 -14.02 -13.85 0.19
CA GLU A 174 -14.12 -15.31 0.27
C GLU A 174 -15.12 -15.85 -0.76
N TYR A 175 -16.29 -15.21 -0.86
CA TYR A 175 -17.31 -15.56 -1.84
C TYR A 175 -16.75 -15.49 -3.28
N GLN A 176 -16.12 -14.37 -3.66
CA GLN A 176 -15.58 -14.19 -4.99
C GLN A 176 -14.44 -15.17 -5.28
N LYS A 177 -13.60 -15.50 -4.29
CA LYS A 177 -12.56 -16.50 -4.42
C LYS A 177 -13.14 -17.89 -4.69
N GLN A 178 -14.15 -18.30 -3.92
CA GLN A 178 -14.84 -19.56 -4.12
C GLN A 178 -15.52 -19.66 -5.51
N GLN A 179 -16.16 -18.57 -5.96
CA GLN A 179 -16.75 -18.52 -7.31
C GLN A 179 -15.68 -18.68 -8.39
N TRP A 180 -14.55 -17.98 -8.24
CA TRP A 180 -13.43 -18.07 -9.18
C TRP A 180 -12.82 -19.47 -9.24
N GLU A 181 -12.56 -20.08 -8.09
CA GLU A 181 -12.03 -21.45 -7.99
C GLU A 181 -13.00 -22.49 -8.60
N ASN A 182 -14.30 -22.25 -8.57
CA ASN A 182 -15.33 -23.06 -9.19
C ASN A 182 -15.58 -22.74 -10.68
N ASN A 183 -14.73 -21.93 -11.33
CA ASN A 183 -14.89 -21.45 -12.71
C ASN A 183 -16.23 -20.75 -12.98
N GLN A 184 -16.77 -20.06 -12.00
CA GLN A 184 -17.99 -19.25 -12.14
C GLN A 184 -17.64 -17.79 -12.44
N ASP A 185 -18.61 -17.06 -12.98
CA ASP A 185 -18.43 -15.64 -13.26
C ASP A 185 -18.19 -14.83 -11.97
N VAL A 186 -17.14 -14.04 -12.01
CA VAL A 186 -16.71 -13.17 -10.90
C VAL A 186 -16.72 -11.72 -11.38
N ALA A 187 -17.24 -10.83 -10.57
CA ALA A 187 -17.10 -9.40 -10.80
C ALA A 187 -15.61 -9.02 -10.95
N GLY A 188 -15.27 -8.04 -11.74
CA GLY A 188 -13.88 -7.66 -11.97
C GLY A 188 -13.71 -6.20 -12.41
N ILE A 189 -12.49 -5.82 -12.82
CA ILE A 189 -12.13 -4.44 -13.19
C ILE A 189 -13.08 -3.86 -14.22
N ASN A 190 -13.47 -4.62 -15.23
CA ASN A 190 -14.38 -4.15 -16.28
C ASN A 190 -15.80 -3.80 -15.76
N SER A 191 -16.15 -4.23 -14.57
CA SER A 191 -17.42 -3.90 -13.92
C SER A 191 -17.31 -2.74 -12.91
N LEU A 192 -16.10 -2.17 -12.74
CA LEU A 192 -15.85 -1.00 -11.88
C LEU A 192 -15.96 0.35 -12.61
N ALA A 193 -16.19 0.34 -13.93
CA ALA A 193 -16.30 1.51 -14.78
C ALA A 193 -17.67 2.22 -14.63
#